data_1d60414ddccb9fbad8252bd0859a6bb7
#
_entry.id   1d60414ddccb9fbad8252bd0859a6bb7
#
_cell.length_a   1.000
_cell.length_b   1.000
_cell.length_c   1.000
_cell.angle_alpha   90.00
_cell.angle_beta   90.00
_cell.angle_gamma   90.00
#
_symmetry.space_group_name_H-M   'P 1'
#
loop_
_entity.id
_entity.type
_entity.pdbx_description
1 polymer ?
#
loop_
_entity_poly.entity_id
_entity_poly.type
_entity_poly.pdbx_seq_one_letter_code
_entity_poly.pdbx_strand_id
1 'polypeptide(L)'
;LVVPAGEAATVMGPSGCGKSSLLAHICGTLAPAFASQGAVTLAGSTLDGLPPEQRHVGILFQDDLLFPHLSVGDNLAFGLPPEVRGRETRHAQIETALTEAGLAGMADRDPATLSGGQRTRVALMRTLLSRPRALLLDEPFSKLDVLLRDRIRGFVFDHARANGIPTLLVTHDPADAEAASGRTSEPQ
;
A
#
# COMPACT_ATOMS: atom_id res chain seq x y z
N LEU A 1 -9.08 9.00 -14.89
CA LEU A 1 -9.29 9.10 -13.47
C LEU A 1 -8.34 10.15 -12.89
N VAL A 2 -8.84 11.02 -12.01
CA VAL A 2 -8.02 12.01 -11.27
C VAL A 2 -8.30 11.79 -9.78
N VAL A 3 -7.21 11.67 -9.01
CA VAL A 3 -7.28 11.51 -7.54
C VAL A 3 -6.55 12.70 -6.93
N PRO A 4 -7.25 13.61 -6.24
CA PRO A 4 -6.63 14.73 -5.55
C PRO A 4 -5.71 14.29 -4.40
N ALA A 5 -4.80 15.19 -4.00
CA ALA A 5 -3.91 14.94 -2.86
C ALA A 5 -4.72 14.69 -1.58
N GLY A 6 -4.39 13.61 -0.86
CA GLY A 6 -5.08 13.21 0.37
C GLY A 6 -6.46 12.59 0.17
N GLU A 7 -6.92 12.44 -1.07
CA GLU A 7 -8.17 11.73 -1.37
C GLU A 7 -7.88 10.29 -1.82
N ALA A 8 -8.92 9.45 -1.71
CA ALA A 8 -8.88 8.10 -2.24
C ALA A 8 -9.92 7.94 -3.36
N ALA A 9 -9.57 7.17 -4.38
CA ALA A 9 -10.51 6.69 -5.40
C ALA A 9 -10.55 5.18 -5.35
N THR A 10 -11.74 4.61 -5.58
CA THR A 10 -11.94 3.17 -5.56
C THR A 10 -12.26 2.65 -6.96
N VAL A 11 -11.61 1.57 -7.34
CA VAL A 11 -11.92 0.78 -8.54
C VAL A 11 -12.55 -0.53 -8.09
N MET A 12 -13.80 -0.71 -8.43
CA MET A 12 -14.55 -1.94 -8.18
C MET A 12 -14.79 -2.68 -9.49
N GLY A 13 -15.01 -3.97 -9.42
CA GLY A 13 -15.33 -4.78 -10.59
C GLY A 13 -15.03 -6.27 -10.38
N PRO A 14 -15.53 -7.15 -11.26
CA PRO A 14 -15.31 -8.59 -11.13
C PRO A 14 -13.83 -8.97 -11.24
N SER A 15 -13.49 -10.18 -10.76
CA SER A 15 -12.15 -10.72 -10.93
C SER A 15 -11.80 -10.84 -12.43
N GLY A 16 -10.54 -10.54 -12.78
CA GLY A 16 -10.07 -10.63 -14.17
C GLY A 16 -10.36 -9.41 -15.06
N CYS A 17 -11.07 -8.37 -14.59
CA CYS A 17 -11.35 -7.17 -15.42
C CYS A 17 -10.16 -6.19 -15.53
N GLY A 18 -8.96 -6.59 -15.10
CA GLY A 18 -7.72 -5.79 -15.28
C GLY A 18 -7.35 -4.85 -14.15
N LYS A 19 -8.00 -4.91 -12.98
CA LYS A 19 -7.69 -4.02 -11.84
C LYS A 19 -6.23 -4.09 -11.39
N SER A 20 -5.71 -5.29 -11.17
CA SER A 20 -4.29 -5.46 -10.79
C SER A 20 -3.33 -5.08 -11.92
N SER A 21 -3.74 -5.25 -13.20
CA SER A 21 -2.97 -4.78 -14.35
C SER A 21 -2.90 -3.25 -14.39
N LEU A 22 -3.99 -2.56 -14.03
CA LEU A 22 -4.01 -1.11 -13.87
C LEU A 22 -3.01 -0.65 -12.82
N LEU A 23 -3.02 -1.28 -11.63
CA LEU A 23 -2.07 -0.97 -10.57
C LEU A 23 -0.62 -1.24 -11.00
N ALA A 24 -0.37 -2.37 -11.66
CA ALA A 24 0.94 -2.73 -12.21
C ALA A 24 1.42 -1.71 -13.26
N HIS A 25 0.51 -1.20 -14.11
CA HIS A 25 0.83 -0.15 -15.07
C HIS A 25 1.26 1.16 -14.37
N ILE A 26 0.48 1.60 -13.38
CA ILE A 26 0.79 2.82 -12.61
C ILE A 26 2.11 2.65 -11.85
N CYS A 27 2.36 1.48 -11.28
CA CYS A 27 3.60 1.18 -10.56
C CYS A 27 4.83 0.99 -11.49
N GLY A 28 4.61 0.73 -12.78
CA GLY A 28 5.69 0.48 -13.74
C GLY A 28 6.16 -0.97 -13.79
N THR A 29 5.36 -1.90 -13.27
CA THR A 29 5.67 -3.35 -13.20
C THR A 29 4.80 -4.19 -14.13
N LEU A 30 4.06 -3.55 -15.06
CA LEU A 30 3.21 -4.26 -16.02
C LEU A 30 4.08 -5.19 -16.89
N ALA A 31 3.69 -6.45 -16.95
CA ALA A 31 4.44 -7.44 -17.75
C ALA A 31 4.45 -7.06 -19.24
N PRO A 32 5.56 -7.28 -19.96
CA PRO A 32 5.71 -6.88 -21.37
C PRO A 32 4.69 -7.49 -22.34
N ALA A 33 4.01 -8.56 -21.93
CA ALA A 33 2.95 -9.19 -22.72
C ALA A 33 1.68 -8.33 -22.81
N PHE A 34 1.54 -7.29 -21.96
CA PHE A 34 0.39 -6.40 -21.97
C PHE A 34 0.73 -5.09 -22.67
N ALA A 35 -0.17 -4.64 -23.54
CA ALA A 35 -0.13 -3.29 -24.09
C ALA A 35 -1.02 -2.36 -23.26
N SER A 36 -0.52 -1.17 -22.91
CA SER A 36 -1.31 -0.15 -22.24
C SER A 36 -1.38 1.11 -23.10
N GLN A 37 -2.49 1.83 -23.01
CA GLN A 37 -2.70 3.13 -23.65
C GLN A 37 -3.14 4.15 -22.62
N GLY A 38 -2.63 5.37 -22.74
CA GLY A 38 -2.91 6.45 -21.79
C GLY A 38 -1.63 7.00 -21.19
N ALA A 39 -1.77 7.92 -20.25
CA ALA A 39 -0.66 8.54 -19.53
C ALA A 39 -0.91 8.52 -18.02
N VAL A 40 0.13 8.28 -17.26
CA VAL A 40 0.11 8.36 -15.79
C VAL A 40 0.89 9.60 -15.37
N THR A 41 0.23 10.47 -14.61
CA THR A 41 0.86 11.67 -14.06
C THR A 41 0.72 11.71 -12.54
N LEU A 42 1.74 12.16 -11.85
CA LEU A 42 1.74 12.38 -10.40
C LEU A 42 2.28 13.78 -10.10
N ALA A 43 1.46 14.61 -9.45
CA ALA A 43 1.79 16.00 -9.13
C ALA A 43 2.33 16.79 -10.37
N GLY A 44 1.67 16.63 -11.52
CA GLY A 44 2.00 17.30 -12.77
C GLY A 44 3.17 16.71 -13.56
N SER A 45 3.86 15.70 -13.04
CA SER A 45 4.97 15.03 -13.74
C SER A 45 4.50 13.69 -14.32
N THR A 46 4.89 13.37 -15.57
CA THR A 46 4.61 12.06 -16.15
C THR A 46 5.45 10.96 -15.48
N LEU A 47 4.82 9.82 -15.23
CA LEU A 47 5.49 8.60 -14.76
C LEU A 47 5.81 7.65 -15.90
N ASP A 48 5.30 7.90 -17.11
CA ASP A 48 5.52 7.04 -18.25
C ASP A 48 7.01 7.01 -18.64
N GLY A 49 7.53 5.81 -18.89
CA GLY A 49 8.95 5.61 -19.18
C GLY A 49 9.87 5.62 -17.94
N LEU A 50 9.38 6.00 -16.75
CA LEU A 50 10.17 5.88 -15.52
C LEU A 50 10.14 4.44 -15.00
N PRO A 51 11.30 3.90 -14.55
CA PRO A 51 11.33 2.62 -13.87
C PRO A 51 10.63 2.72 -12.49
N PRO A 52 10.16 1.59 -11.94
CA PRO A 52 9.34 1.57 -10.72
C PRO A 52 9.92 2.35 -9.54
N GLU A 53 11.22 2.23 -9.30
CA GLU A 53 11.94 2.87 -8.18
C GLU A 53 11.98 4.40 -8.28
N GLN A 54 11.80 4.97 -9.46
CA GLN A 54 11.76 6.42 -9.68
C GLN A 54 10.34 7.01 -9.62
N ARG A 55 9.32 6.16 -9.63
CA ARG A 55 7.92 6.60 -9.56
C ARG A 55 7.51 7.05 -8.16
N HIS A 56 8.20 6.59 -7.14
CA HIS A 56 7.87 6.84 -5.72
C HIS A 56 6.41 6.50 -5.38
N VAL A 57 5.89 5.45 -5.99
CA VAL A 57 4.53 4.93 -5.77
C VAL A 57 4.63 3.74 -4.83
N GLY A 58 3.96 3.81 -3.69
CA GLY A 58 3.80 2.68 -2.79
C GLY A 58 2.70 1.76 -3.28
N ILE A 59 2.96 0.46 -3.30
CA ILE A 59 1.96 -0.54 -3.66
C ILE A 59 1.89 -1.63 -2.62
N LEU A 60 0.66 -1.96 -2.21
CA LEU A 60 0.35 -3.18 -1.49
C LEU A 60 -0.36 -4.11 -2.45
N PHE A 61 0.29 -5.21 -2.78
CA PHE A 61 -0.28 -6.28 -3.60
C PHE A 61 -1.21 -7.17 -2.76
N GLN A 62 -2.07 -7.93 -3.42
CA GLN A 62 -2.91 -8.95 -2.79
C GLN A 62 -2.07 -10.00 -2.03
N ASP A 63 -0.87 -10.32 -2.54
CA ASP A 63 0.13 -11.10 -1.83
C ASP A 63 1.03 -10.16 -1.01
N ASP A 64 1.33 -10.56 0.23
CA ASP A 64 2.02 -9.69 1.19
C ASP A 64 3.47 -9.40 0.82
N LEU A 65 4.10 -10.24 -0.02
CA LEU A 65 5.45 -10.12 -0.54
C LEU A 65 6.50 -9.69 0.51
N LEU A 66 6.41 -10.27 1.71
CA LEU A 66 7.42 -10.06 2.73
C LEU A 66 8.70 -10.82 2.36
N PHE A 67 9.85 -10.25 2.71
CA PHE A 67 11.14 -10.91 2.56
C PHE A 67 11.24 -12.05 3.58
N PRO A 68 11.24 -13.33 3.15
CA PRO A 68 11.17 -14.47 4.08
C PRO A 68 12.44 -14.68 4.89
N HIS A 69 13.57 -14.12 4.45
CA HIS A 69 14.87 -14.22 5.11
C HIS A 69 15.15 -13.05 6.07
N LEU A 70 14.22 -12.10 6.20
CA LEU A 70 14.31 -10.97 7.09
C LEU A 70 13.28 -11.12 8.22
N SER A 71 13.60 -10.62 9.41
CA SER A 71 12.65 -10.50 10.50
C SER A 71 11.50 -9.54 10.13
N VAL A 72 10.45 -9.49 10.93
CA VAL A 72 9.36 -8.51 10.80
C VAL A 72 9.91 -7.09 10.87
N GLY A 73 10.76 -6.80 11.85
CA GLY A 73 11.40 -5.50 12.02
C GLY A 73 12.30 -5.13 10.85
N ASP A 74 13.07 -6.09 10.32
CA ASP A 74 13.93 -5.86 9.15
C ASP A 74 13.11 -5.63 7.87
N ASN A 75 11.96 -6.31 7.71
CA ASN A 75 11.02 -6.00 6.65
C ASN A 75 10.52 -4.55 6.71
N LEU A 76 10.20 -4.05 7.91
CA LEU A 76 9.81 -2.65 8.10
C LEU A 76 11.00 -1.70 7.89
N ALA A 77 12.19 -2.08 8.38
CA ALA A 77 13.42 -1.31 8.19
C ALA A 77 13.75 -1.09 6.71
N PHE A 78 13.44 -2.07 5.86
CA PHE A 78 13.59 -1.95 4.41
C PHE A 78 12.73 -0.84 3.79
N GLY A 79 11.55 -0.58 4.37
CA GLY A 79 10.68 0.52 3.95
C GLY A 79 11.15 1.92 4.39
N LEU A 80 12.04 2.02 5.39
CA LEU A 80 12.47 3.32 5.89
C LEU A 80 13.34 4.07 4.88
N PRO A 81 13.06 5.36 4.62
CA PRO A 81 13.88 6.20 3.76
C PRO A 81 15.34 6.26 4.21
N PRO A 82 16.30 6.43 3.29
CA PRO A 82 17.74 6.48 3.62
C PRO A 82 18.12 7.68 4.49
N GLU A 83 17.28 8.71 4.55
CA GLU A 83 17.44 9.87 5.41
C GLU A 83 17.21 9.54 6.89
N VAL A 84 16.44 8.49 7.19
CA VAL A 84 16.22 7.99 8.55
C VAL A 84 17.46 7.24 8.99
N ARG A 85 18.36 7.96 9.64
CA ARG A 85 19.67 7.46 10.11
C ARG A 85 19.67 7.24 11.61
N GLY A 86 20.61 6.41 12.05
CA GLY A 86 20.76 6.07 13.45
C GLY A 86 19.90 4.87 13.87
N ARG A 87 20.55 3.91 14.56
CA ARG A 87 19.90 2.65 14.97
C ARG A 87 18.68 2.90 15.86
N GLU A 88 18.81 3.81 16.82
CA GLU A 88 17.74 4.13 17.77
C GLU A 88 16.54 4.77 17.06
N THR A 89 16.78 5.74 16.17
CA THR A 89 15.71 6.41 15.41
C THR A 89 14.95 5.43 14.52
N ARG A 90 15.66 4.55 13.81
CA ARG A 90 15.06 3.52 12.97
C ARG A 90 14.24 2.55 13.82
N HIS A 91 14.80 2.07 14.93
CA HIS A 91 14.09 1.18 15.84
C HIS A 91 12.83 1.82 16.40
N ALA A 92 12.87 3.07 16.84
CA ALA A 92 11.69 3.78 17.34
C ALA A 92 10.56 3.88 16.28
N GLN A 93 10.90 4.18 15.02
CA GLN A 93 9.90 4.23 13.94
C GLN A 93 9.30 2.85 13.64
N ILE A 94 10.11 1.79 13.69
CA ILE A 94 9.64 0.41 13.51
C ILE A 94 8.68 0.01 14.63
N GLU A 95 9.04 0.26 15.88
CA GLU A 95 8.19 -0.05 17.04
C GLU A 95 6.88 0.74 17.02
N THR A 96 6.93 2.00 16.62
CA THR A 96 5.72 2.81 16.43
C THR A 96 4.82 2.18 15.38
N ALA A 97 5.34 1.83 14.21
CA ALA A 97 4.57 1.21 13.13
C ALA A 97 3.98 -0.16 13.55
N LEU A 98 4.76 -0.97 14.31
CA LEU A 98 4.26 -2.23 14.84
C LEU A 98 3.13 -2.02 15.86
N THR A 99 3.23 -1.00 16.69
CA THR A 99 2.21 -0.67 17.68
C THR A 99 0.91 -0.22 16.98
N GLU A 100 1.01 0.64 15.97
CA GLU A 100 -0.13 1.09 15.16
C GLU A 100 -0.80 -0.08 14.42
N ALA A 101 0.01 -1.02 13.93
CA ALA A 101 -0.48 -2.25 13.31
C ALA A 101 -1.09 -3.27 14.30
N GLY A 102 -1.01 -3.03 15.62
CA GLY A 102 -1.40 -4.03 16.64
C GLY A 102 -0.49 -5.26 16.64
N LEU A 103 0.81 -5.05 16.41
CA LEU A 103 1.86 -6.08 16.34
C LEU A 103 3.04 -5.75 17.26
N ALA A 104 2.81 -4.96 18.33
CA ALA A 104 3.85 -4.60 19.28
C ALA A 104 4.62 -5.81 19.81
N GLY A 105 5.94 -5.71 19.89
CA GLY A 105 6.83 -6.77 20.35
C GLY A 105 7.05 -7.91 19.35
N MET A 106 6.66 -7.76 18.08
CA MET A 106 6.84 -8.78 17.06
C MET A 106 8.02 -8.50 16.11
N ALA A 107 8.87 -7.51 16.41
CA ALA A 107 9.97 -7.12 15.52
C ALA A 107 10.93 -8.26 15.16
N ASP A 108 11.26 -9.13 16.12
CA ASP A 108 12.22 -10.22 15.93
C ASP A 108 11.58 -11.49 15.37
N ARG A 109 10.27 -11.49 15.08
CA ARG A 109 9.58 -12.68 14.57
C ARG A 109 9.94 -12.95 13.11
N ASP A 110 9.95 -14.24 12.78
CA ASP A 110 9.99 -14.72 11.40
C ASP A 110 8.61 -14.48 10.75
N PRO A 111 8.55 -13.83 9.57
CA PRO A 111 7.31 -13.64 8.80
C PRO A 111 6.52 -14.92 8.54
N ALA A 112 7.19 -16.07 8.42
CA ALA A 112 6.52 -17.36 8.20
C ALA A 112 5.66 -17.78 9.38
N THR A 113 5.93 -17.27 10.60
CA THR A 113 5.15 -17.57 11.82
C THR A 113 3.92 -16.72 12.00
N LEU A 114 3.73 -15.70 11.13
CA LEU A 114 2.61 -14.80 11.20
C LEU A 114 1.36 -15.37 10.51
N SER A 115 0.17 -14.99 11.01
CA SER A 115 -1.09 -15.21 10.27
C SER A 115 -1.12 -14.36 8.98
N GLY A 116 -2.01 -14.71 8.02
CA GLY A 116 -2.19 -13.92 6.79
C GLY A 116 -2.46 -12.45 7.09
N GLY A 117 -3.42 -12.15 7.97
CA GLY A 117 -3.72 -10.77 8.35
C GLY A 117 -2.58 -10.05 9.07
N GLN A 118 -1.72 -10.75 9.83
CA GLN A 118 -0.51 -10.17 10.42
C GLN A 118 0.50 -9.82 9.33
N ARG A 119 0.73 -10.70 8.35
CA ARG A 119 1.62 -10.42 7.22
C ARG A 119 1.15 -9.23 6.41
N THR A 120 -0.14 -9.16 6.09
CA THR A 120 -0.72 -8.02 5.36
C THR A 120 -0.48 -6.70 6.10
N ARG A 121 -0.63 -6.67 7.43
CA ARG A 121 -0.36 -5.47 8.23
C ARG A 121 1.12 -5.07 8.22
N VAL A 122 2.04 -6.03 8.29
CA VAL A 122 3.49 -5.74 8.15
C VAL A 122 3.80 -5.16 6.77
N ALA A 123 3.28 -5.76 5.70
CA ALA A 123 3.47 -5.28 4.33
C ALA A 123 2.91 -3.87 4.14
N LEU A 124 1.73 -3.59 4.69
CA LEU A 124 1.12 -2.27 4.67
C LEU A 124 1.99 -1.23 5.39
N MET A 125 2.46 -1.53 6.61
CA MET A 125 3.33 -0.61 7.34
C MET A 125 4.66 -0.39 6.63
N ARG A 126 5.26 -1.42 6.04
CA ARG A 126 6.45 -1.28 5.20
C ARG A 126 6.22 -0.30 4.05
N THR A 127 5.06 -0.39 3.40
CA THR A 127 4.68 0.52 2.31
C THR A 127 4.50 1.96 2.81
N LEU A 128 3.82 2.18 3.94
CA LEU A 128 3.62 3.52 4.51
C LEU A 128 4.94 4.14 5.01
N LEU A 129 5.81 3.35 5.63
CA LEU A 129 7.14 3.81 6.08
C LEU A 129 8.02 4.30 4.95
N SER A 130 7.82 3.85 3.71
CA SER A 130 8.56 4.34 2.54
C SER A 130 8.19 5.76 2.12
N ARG A 131 7.20 6.38 2.76
CA ARG A 131 6.70 7.73 2.48
C ARG A 131 6.39 7.93 0.99
N PRO A 132 5.52 7.11 0.42
CA PRO A 132 5.23 7.17 -1.01
C PRO A 132 4.52 8.47 -1.36
N ARG A 133 4.69 8.92 -2.61
CA ARG A 133 3.98 10.10 -3.16
C ARG A 133 2.58 9.76 -3.67
N ALA A 134 2.29 8.49 -3.90
CA ALA A 134 0.96 7.93 -4.17
C ALA A 134 0.88 6.52 -3.60
N LEU A 135 -0.31 6.07 -3.22
CA LEU A 135 -0.56 4.77 -2.60
C LEU A 135 -1.53 3.95 -3.47
N LEU A 136 -1.11 2.75 -3.82
CA LEU A 136 -1.92 1.77 -4.54
C LEU A 136 -2.21 0.58 -3.63
N LEU A 137 -3.47 0.20 -3.51
CA LEU A 137 -3.91 -0.85 -2.60
C LEU A 137 -4.73 -1.88 -3.37
N ASP A 138 -4.25 -3.13 -3.45
CA ASP A 138 -4.94 -4.25 -4.08
C ASP A 138 -5.52 -5.18 -3.01
N GLU A 139 -6.84 -5.11 -2.77
CA GLU A 139 -7.58 -5.90 -1.76
C GLU A 139 -6.93 -5.86 -0.36
N PRO A 140 -6.55 -4.67 0.16
CA PRO A 140 -5.64 -4.52 1.30
C PRO A 140 -6.20 -5.07 2.62
N PHE A 141 -7.51 -5.18 2.73
CA PHE A 141 -8.17 -5.53 3.99
C PHE A 141 -8.86 -6.89 3.95
N SER A 142 -8.80 -7.62 2.83
CA SER A 142 -9.53 -8.87 2.62
C SER A 142 -9.14 -10.00 3.61
N LYS A 143 -7.88 -10.02 4.07
CA LYS A 143 -7.34 -11.03 5.00
C LYS A 143 -7.48 -10.65 6.49
N LEU A 144 -8.07 -9.48 6.78
CA LEU A 144 -8.23 -8.99 8.16
C LEU A 144 -9.56 -9.44 8.76
N ASP A 145 -9.55 -9.71 10.06
CA ASP A 145 -10.79 -9.88 10.82
C ASP A 145 -11.59 -8.58 10.91
N VAL A 146 -12.89 -8.68 11.11
CA VAL A 146 -13.84 -7.56 11.01
C VAL A 146 -13.46 -6.38 11.92
N LEU A 147 -13.16 -6.66 13.21
CA LEU A 147 -12.89 -5.60 14.19
C LEU A 147 -11.57 -4.88 13.89
N LEU A 148 -10.58 -5.63 13.44
CA LEU A 148 -9.28 -5.09 13.13
C LEU A 148 -9.27 -4.37 11.77
N ARG A 149 -10.09 -4.84 10.82
CA ARG A 149 -10.24 -4.24 9.49
C ARG A 149 -10.64 -2.77 9.58
N ASP A 150 -11.67 -2.44 10.37
CA ASP A 150 -12.15 -1.07 10.52
C ASP A 150 -11.07 -0.13 11.08
N ARG A 151 -10.33 -0.60 12.08
CA ARG A 151 -9.24 0.16 12.69
C ARG A 151 -8.10 0.42 11.70
N ILE A 152 -7.63 -0.62 11.01
CA ILE A 152 -6.51 -0.51 10.07
C ILE A 152 -6.92 0.31 8.86
N ARG A 153 -8.13 0.14 8.37
CA ARG A 153 -8.70 0.91 7.26
C ARG A 153 -8.73 2.40 7.59
N GLY A 154 -9.29 2.77 8.75
CA GLY A 154 -9.29 4.15 9.24
C GLY A 154 -7.89 4.72 9.33
N PHE A 155 -6.96 4.00 9.96
CA PHE A 155 -5.56 4.40 10.07
C PHE A 155 -4.92 4.70 8.70
N VAL A 156 -5.11 3.82 7.71
CA VAL A 156 -4.51 3.99 6.37
C VAL A 156 -5.03 5.26 5.68
N PHE A 157 -6.34 5.46 5.66
CA PHE A 157 -6.93 6.62 4.99
C PHE A 157 -6.66 7.92 5.74
N ASP A 158 -6.63 7.90 7.06
CA ASP A 158 -6.25 9.08 7.86
C ASP A 158 -4.79 9.43 7.64
N HIS A 159 -3.89 8.43 7.59
CA HIS A 159 -2.48 8.63 7.26
C HIS A 159 -2.31 9.22 5.86
N ALA A 160 -2.99 8.67 4.85
CA ALA A 160 -2.93 9.18 3.49
C ALA A 160 -3.43 10.63 3.40
N ARG A 161 -4.56 10.93 4.05
CA ARG A 161 -5.13 12.28 4.11
C ARG A 161 -4.19 13.27 4.79
N ALA A 162 -3.66 12.92 5.96
CA ALA A 162 -2.78 13.80 6.74
C ALA A 162 -1.48 14.12 6.00
N ASN A 163 -1.00 13.21 5.14
CA ASN A 163 0.23 13.38 4.36
C ASN A 163 -0.01 13.81 2.90
N GLY A 164 -1.26 14.11 2.52
CA GLY A 164 -1.60 14.53 1.16
C GLY A 164 -1.32 13.46 0.09
N ILE A 165 -1.40 12.18 0.44
CA ILE A 165 -1.07 11.05 -0.46
C ILE A 165 -2.34 10.66 -1.25
N PRO A 166 -2.39 10.87 -2.58
CA PRO A 166 -3.46 10.34 -3.40
C PRO A 166 -3.44 8.81 -3.36
N THR A 167 -4.59 8.20 -3.12
CA THR A 167 -4.72 6.76 -2.91
C THR A 167 -5.64 6.14 -3.96
N LEU A 168 -5.23 5.06 -4.59
CA LEU A 168 -6.07 4.23 -5.44
C LEU A 168 -6.30 2.87 -4.78
N LEU A 169 -7.55 2.61 -4.45
CA LEU A 169 -8.01 1.37 -3.82
C LEU A 169 -8.66 0.47 -4.87
N VAL A 170 -8.23 -0.75 -4.94
CA VAL A 170 -8.93 -1.84 -5.63
C VAL A 170 -9.55 -2.72 -4.56
N THR A 171 -10.87 -2.87 -4.60
CA THR A 171 -11.59 -3.75 -3.69
C THR A 171 -12.89 -4.25 -4.32
N HIS A 172 -13.43 -5.34 -3.80
CA HIS A 172 -14.79 -5.81 -4.07
C HIS A 172 -15.71 -5.62 -2.86
N ASP A 173 -15.18 -5.12 -1.73
CA ASP A 173 -15.93 -4.87 -0.50
C ASP A 173 -16.49 -3.43 -0.51
N PRO A 174 -17.83 -3.26 -0.50
CA PRO A 174 -18.45 -1.94 -0.48
C PRO A 174 -18.06 -1.11 0.75
N ALA A 175 -17.84 -1.75 1.91
CA ALA A 175 -17.45 -1.06 3.13
C ALA A 175 -16.04 -0.44 3.03
N ASP A 176 -15.13 -1.07 2.29
CA ASP A 176 -13.81 -0.50 2.02
C ASP A 176 -13.93 0.72 1.10
N ALA A 177 -14.79 0.64 0.08
CA ALA A 177 -15.05 1.74 -0.84
C ALA A 177 -15.70 2.94 -0.13
N GLU A 178 -16.66 2.69 0.76
CA GLU A 178 -17.32 3.74 1.56
C GLU A 178 -16.33 4.43 2.51
N ALA A 179 -15.47 3.66 3.19
CA ALA A 179 -14.48 4.22 4.09
C ALA A 179 -13.39 5.04 3.38
N ALA A 180 -13.09 4.73 2.13
CA ALA A 180 -12.20 5.54 1.29
C ALA A 180 -12.77 6.95 1.05
N SER A 181 -14.10 7.15 1.23
CA SER A 181 -14.82 8.44 1.09
C SER A 181 -14.50 9.17 -0.22
N GLY A 182 -14.13 8.41 -1.24
CA GLY A 182 -13.66 8.89 -2.52
C GLY A 182 -14.60 8.55 -3.67
N ARG A 183 -14.18 8.85 -4.89
CA ARG A 183 -14.91 8.54 -6.11
C ARG A 183 -14.82 7.04 -6.41
N THR A 184 -15.96 6.38 -6.56
CA THR A 184 -16.03 5.01 -7.04
C THR A 184 -16.11 5.01 -8.57
N SER A 185 -15.27 4.24 -9.25
CA SER A 185 -15.38 3.99 -10.68
C SER A 185 -15.38 2.49 -10.97
N GLU A 186 -16.23 2.08 -11.90
CA GLU A 186 -16.23 0.72 -12.46
C GLU A 186 -15.47 0.76 -13.80
N PRO A 187 -14.57 -0.18 -14.07
CA PRO A 187 -13.96 -0.31 -15.39
C PRO A 187 -15.03 -0.73 -16.40
N GLN A 188 -15.04 -0.05 -17.54
CA GLN A 188 -15.89 -0.41 -18.69
C GLN A 188 -15.24 -1.51 -19.53
#